data_f73cc5dba7882982eb8e6e29d2c37cbe
#
_entry.id   f73cc5dba7882982eb8e6e29d2c37cbe
#
_cell.length_a   1.000
_cell.length_b   1.000
_cell.length_c   1.000
_cell.angle_alpha   90.00
_cell.angle_beta   90.00
_cell.angle_gamma   90.00
#
_symmetry.space_group_name_H-M   'P 1'
#
loop_
_entity.id
_entity.type
_entity.pdbx_description
1 polymer ?
#
loop_
_entity_poly.entity_id
_entity_poly.type
_entity_poly.pdbx_seq_one_letter_code
_entity_poly.pdbx_strand_id
1 'polypeptide(L)'
;MKVDKTDIIPDEAMIFGLLLIISNKMNTLLEREFKEFDVTTKQWFLAETINSLFDSPPTLKEVATAMGSSYQNVKQVAIKLQEKGLMTLEKDKKDARVTRLKMTEQSYDFWKQTEPKGAIFRERMFKEMDSNDIARTRRLLEKLLSNLAEIENSVVDDDGDT
;
A
#
# COMPACT_ATOMS: atom_id res chain seq x y z
N MET A 1 -9.88 -18.06 39.32
CA MET A 1 -9.84 -18.24 37.88
C MET A 1 -9.65 -16.85 37.29
N LYS A 2 -8.45 -16.51 36.76
CA LYS A 2 -8.26 -15.25 36.05
C LYS A 2 -8.96 -15.41 34.70
N VAL A 3 -10.06 -14.70 34.49
CA VAL A 3 -10.66 -14.57 33.16
C VAL A 3 -9.60 -13.90 32.27
N ASP A 4 -9.21 -14.55 31.19
CA ASP A 4 -8.32 -13.93 30.22
C ASP A 4 -9.07 -12.73 29.62
N LYS A 5 -8.47 -11.55 29.69
CA LYS A 5 -9.11 -10.33 29.20
C LYS A 5 -9.41 -10.39 27.68
N THR A 6 -8.75 -11.30 26.97
CA THR A 6 -8.99 -11.54 25.54
C THR A 6 -10.33 -12.23 25.27
N ASP A 7 -10.87 -13.03 26.22
CA ASP A 7 -12.15 -13.70 26.07
C ASP A 7 -13.38 -12.77 26.14
N ILE A 8 -13.15 -11.50 26.48
CA ILE A 8 -14.22 -10.48 26.63
C ILE A 8 -14.25 -9.49 25.45
N ILE A 9 -13.21 -9.50 24.61
CA ILE A 9 -13.09 -8.56 23.47
C ILE A 9 -13.84 -9.16 22.27
N PRO A 10 -14.83 -8.45 21.69
CA PRO A 10 -15.48 -8.89 20.45
C PRO A 10 -14.46 -9.09 19.32
N ASP A 11 -14.72 -10.08 18.46
CA ASP A 11 -13.83 -10.42 17.35
C ASP A 11 -13.55 -9.23 16.43
N GLU A 12 -14.55 -8.37 16.19
CA GLU A 12 -14.40 -7.19 15.35
C GLU A 12 -13.38 -6.19 15.95
N ALA A 13 -13.41 -6.00 17.25
CA ALA A 13 -12.46 -5.12 17.95
C ALA A 13 -11.05 -5.73 17.95
N MET A 14 -10.95 -7.05 18.11
CA MET A 14 -9.68 -7.76 18.01
C MET A 14 -9.10 -7.66 16.61
N ILE A 15 -9.88 -7.91 15.57
CA ILE A 15 -9.47 -7.80 14.15
C ILE A 15 -9.00 -6.37 13.85
N PHE A 16 -9.76 -5.36 14.28
CA PHE A 16 -9.38 -3.96 14.10
C PHE A 16 -8.00 -3.66 14.72
N GLY A 17 -7.78 -4.07 15.97
CA GLY A 17 -6.49 -3.92 16.65
C GLY A 17 -5.35 -4.68 15.94
N LEU A 18 -5.61 -5.91 15.49
CA LEU A 18 -4.62 -6.73 14.77
C LEU A 18 -4.21 -6.11 13.44
N LEU A 19 -5.13 -5.53 12.68
CA LEU A 19 -4.82 -4.85 11.41
C LEU A 19 -3.85 -3.68 11.64
N LEU A 20 -4.06 -2.86 12.67
CA LEU A 20 -3.16 -1.76 13.02
C LEU A 20 -1.77 -2.27 13.46
N ILE A 21 -1.74 -3.31 14.31
CA ILE A 21 -0.49 -3.91 14.78
C ILE A 21 0.29 -4.53 13.61
N ILE A 22 -0.40 -5.28 12.73
CA ILE A 22 0.21 -5.91 11.56
C ILE A 22 0.79 -4.84 10.64
N SER A 23 0.04 -3.79 10.33
CA SER A 23 0.50 -2.68 9.49
C SER A 23 1.77 -2.05 10.05
N ASN A 24 1.80 -1.73 11.34
CA ASN A 24 2.98 -1.13 11.99
C ASN A 24 4.18 -2.07 11.98
N LYS A 25 3.98 -3.36 12.30
CA LYS A 25 5.06 -4.37 12.28
C LYS A 25 5.60 -4.59 10.87
N MET A 26 4.73 -4.72 9.88
CA MET A 26 5.13 -4.85 8.47
C MET A 26 5.98 -3.66 8.04
N ASN A 27 5.54 -2.44 8.30
CA ASN A 27 6.30 -1.24 7.97
C ASN A 27 7.70 -1.26 8.61
N THR A 28 7.79 -1.54 9.92
CA THR A 28 9.07 -1.58 10.64
C THR A 28 10.03 -2.64 10.10
N LEU A 29 9.51 -3.84 9.77
CA LEU A 29 10.32 -4.93 9.27
C LEU A 29 10.77 -4.69 7.83
N LEU A 30 9.89 -4.20 6.95
CA LEU A 30 10.22 -3.87 5.57
C LEU A 30 11.23 -2.72 5.48
N GLU A 31 11.16 -1.71 6.36
CA GLU A 31 12.18 -0.65 6.44
C GLU A 31 13.58 -1.23 6.73
N ARG A 32 13.67 -2.30 7.54
CA ARG A 32 14.95 -2.98 7.81
C ARG A 32 15.44 -3.75 6.58
N GLU A 33 14.54 -4.48 5.91
CA GLU A 33 14.88 -5.29 4.72
C GLU A 33 15.32 -4.41 3.55
N PHE A 34 14.72 -3.21 3.38
CA PHE A 34 15.04 -2.31 2.28
C PHE A 34 16.10 -1.26 2.59
N LYS A 35 16.64 -1.25 3.82
CA LYS A 35 17.65 -0.27 4.25
C LYS A 35 18.88 -0.24 3.35
N GLU A 36 19.36 -1.40 2.91
CA GLU A 36 20.56 -1.51 2.04
C GLU A 36 20.34 -0.90 0.64
N PHE A 37 19.10 -0.77 0.20
CA PHE A 37 18.74 -0.19 -1.08
C PHE A 37 18.43 1.33 -0.99
N ASP A 38 18.55 1.91 0.21
CA ASP A 38 18.15 3.31 0.46
C ASP A 38 16.72 3.62 -0.01
N VAL A 39 15.78 2.68 0.22
CA VAL A 39 14.37 2.81 -0.15
C VAL A 39 13.49 2.60 1.07
N THR A 40 12.50 3.47 1.26
CA THR A 40 11.50 3.31 2.30
C THR A 40 10.40 2.34 1.88
N THR A 41 9.70 1.75 2.85
CA THR A 41 8.52 0.90 2.58
C THR A 41 7.49 1.62 1.71
N LYS A 42 7.25 2.93 1.94
CA LYS A 42 6.30 3.72 1.14
C LYS A 42 6.75 3.90 -0.31
N GLN A 43 8.05 4.08 -0.55
CA GLN A 43 8.62 4.18 -1.89
C GLN A 43 8.49 2.86 -2.64
N TRP A 44 8.85 1.76 -1.99
CA TRP A 44 8.66 0.42 -2.54
C TRP A 44 7.19 0.14 -2.84
N PHE A 45 6.30 0.40 -1.89
CA PHE A 45 4.86 0.14 -2.05
C PHE A 45 4.23 0.95 -3.19
N LEU A 46 4.64 2.21 -3.37
CA LEU A 46 4.20 3.03 -4.51
C LEU A 46 4.63 2.42 -5.84
N ALA A 47 5.90 2.02 -5.96
CA ALA A 47 6.42 1.40 -7.17
C ALA A 47 5.73 0.05 -7.48
N GLU A 48 5.55 -0.78 -6.45
CA GLU A 48 4.84 -2.06 -6.56
C GLU A 48 3.38 -1.88 -6.95
N THR A 49 2.69 -0.89 -6.38
CA THR A 49 1.30 -0.55 -6.75
C THR A 49 1.20 -0.18 -8.23
N ILE A 50 2.11 0.67 -8.73
CA ILE A 50 2.11 1.05 -10.15
C ILE A 50 2.36 -0.18 -11.03
N ASN A 51 3.35 -0.97 -10.68
CA ASN A 51 3.78 -2.11 -11.49
C ASN A 51 2.74 -3.23 -11.54
N SER A 52 2.01 -3.44 -10.45
CA SER A 52 1.06 -4.55 -10.30
C SER A 52 -0.37 -4.21 -10.73
N LEU A 53 -0.78 -2.94 -10.68
CA LEU A 53 -2.17 -2.56 -10.88
C LEU A 53 -2.44 -1.70 -12.12
N PHE A 54 -1.39 -1.23 -12.82
CA PHE A 54 -1.59 -0.33 -13.96
C PHE A 54 -0.79 -0.77 -15.19
N ASP A 55 -1.47 -0.94 -16.32
CA ASP A 55 -0.85 -1.29 -17.61
C ASP A 55 -0.22 -0.07 -18.32
N SER A 56 -0.54 1.14 -17.87
CA SER A 56 -0.02 2.39 -18.41
C SER A 56 0.24 3.40 -17.29
N PRO A 57 1.07 4.45 -17.52
CA PRO A 57 1.41 5.42 -16.51
C PRO A 57 0.17 6.04 -15.84
N PRO A 58 -0.13 5.74 -14.55
CA PRO A 58 -1.30 6.25 -13.86
C PRO A 58 -1.12 7.71 -13.45
N THR A 59 -2.24 8.37 -13.14
CA THR A 59 -2.24 9.68 -12.50
C THR A 59 -1.93 9.56 -11.01
N LEU A 60 -1.46 10.65 -10.40
CA LEU A 60 -1.28 10.75 -8.95
C LEU A 60 -2.57 10.41 -8.17
N LYS A 61 -3.74 10.79 -8.72
CA LYS A 61 -5.04 10.51 -8.08
C LYS A 61 -5.37 9.02 -8.10
N GLU A 62 -5.18 8.35 -9.26
CA GLU A 62 -5.40 6.91 -9.38
C GLU A 62 -4.52 6.11 -8.40
N VAL A 63 -3.24 6.48 -8.31
CA VAL A 63 -2.32 5.81 -7.37
C VAL A 63 -2.68 6.11 -5.92
N ALA A 64 -3.08 7.33 -5.58
CA ALA A 64 -3.52 7.68 -4.23
C ALA A 64 -4.73 6.83 -3.80
N THR A 65 -5.72 6.67 -4.68
CA THR A 65 -6.88 5.80 -4.46
C THR A 65 -6.46 4.34 -4.28
N ALA A 66 -5.62 3.81 -5.18
CA ALA A 66 -5.16 2.42 -5.12
C ALA A 66 -4.34 2.10 -3.85
N MET A 67 -3.61 3.08 -3.32
CA MET A 67 -2.81 2.94 -2.09
C MET A 67 -3.61 3.24 -0.81
N GLY A 68 -4.88 3.66 -0.89
CA GLY A 68 -5.63 4.15 0.27
C GLY A 68 -4.92 5.33 0.95
N SER A 69 -4.35 6.25 0.18
CA SER A 69 -3.52 7.36 0.68
C SER A 69 -3.95 8.70 0.09
N SER A 70 -3.52 9.79 0.72
CA SER A 70 -3.82 11.12 0.18
C SER A 70 -2.96 11.44 -1.04
N TYR A 71 -3.51 12.27 -1.95
CA TYR A 71 -2.79 12.81 -3.11
C TYR A 71 -1.44 13.44 -2.72
N GLN A 72 -1.41 14.20 -1.63
CA GLN A 72 -0.20 14.88 -1.16
C GLN A 72 0.87 13.89 -0.69
N ASN A 73 0.47 12.84 0.04
CA ASN A 73 1.41 11.81 0.48
C ASN A 73 2.03 11.08 -0.70
N VAL A 74 1.21 10.65 -1.68
CA VAL A 74 1.71 9.97 -2.88
C VAL A 74 2.63 10.89 -3.68
N LYS A 75 2.27 12.17 -3.86
CA LYS A 75 3.12 13.17 -4.54
C LYS A 75 4.48 13.32 -3.88
N GLN A 76 4.53 13.40 -2.55
CA GLN A 76 5.78 13.50 -1.79
C GLN A 76 6.68 12.27 -2.00
N VAL A 77 6.10 11.08 -1.96
CA VAL A 77 6.83 9.82 -2.19
C VAL A 77 7.36 9.75 -3.63
N ALA A 78 6.52 10.13 -4.61
CA ALA A 78 6.89 10.15 -6.03
C ALA A 78 8.02 11.12 -6.33
N ILE A 79 8.03 12.32 -5.72
CA ILE A 79 9.12 13.29 -5.84
C ILE A 79 10.44 12.68 -5.34
N LYS A 80 10.43 12.00 -4.21
CA LYS A 80 11.63 11.33 -3.68
C LYS A 80 12.14 10.21 -4.59
N LEU A 81 11.24 9.47 -5.24
CA LEU A 81 11.64 8.48 -6.25
C LEU A 81 12.18 9.14 -7.53
N GLN A 82 11.65 10.29 -7.90
CA GLN A 82 12.16 11.07 -9.02
C GLN A 82 13.58 11.60 -8.73
N GLU A 83 13.84 12.10 -7.52
CA GLU A 83 15.19 12.54 -7.08
C GLU A 83 16.21 11.40 -7.15
N LYS A 84 15.76 10.14 -6.97
CA LYS A 84 16.59 8.94 -7.12
C LYS A 84 16.69 8.44 -8.58
N GLY A 85 16.04 9.09 -9.52
CA GLY A 85 16.01 8.67 -10.94
C GLY A 85 15.16 7.42 -11.20
N LEU A 86 14.36 6.97 -10.23
CA LEU A 86 13.54 5.75 -10.32
C LEU A 86 12.15 5.98 -10.89
N MET A 87 11.74 7.23 -11.04
CA MET A 87 10.42 7.64 -11.52
C MET A 87 10.49 8.99 -12.23
N THR A 88 9.56 9.26 -13.15
CA THR A 88 9.31 10.60 -13.69
C THR A 88 7.88 11.02 -13.41
N LEU A 89 7.71 12.32 -13.13
CA LEU A 89 6.42 12.99 -13.01
C LEU A 89 6.20 13.80 -14.28
N GLU A 90 5.34 13.30 -15.16
CA GLU A 90 5.09 13.90 -16.48
C GLU A 90 3.71 14.56 -16.51
N LYS A 91 3.58 15.69 -17.20
CA LYS A 91 2.26 16.27 -17.48
C LYS A 91 1.52 15.41 -18.47
N ASP A 92 0.24 15.19 -18.22
CA ASP A 92 -0.62 14.48 -19.16
C ASP A 92 -0.71 15.25 -20.49
N LYS A 93 -0.66 14.52 -21.61
CA LYS A 93 -0.67 15.13 -22.94
C LYS A 93 -2.01 15.80 -23.30
N LYS A 94 -3.10 15.37 -22.66
CA LYS A 94 -4.45 15.87 -22.95
C LYS A 94 -4.88 16.95 -21.95
N ASP A 95 -4.43 16.86 -20.69
CA ASP A 95 -4.71 17.83 -19.64
C ASP A 95 -3.45 18.12 -18.81
N ALA A 96 -2.80 19.25 -19.07
CA ALA A 96 -1.57 19.66 -18.41
C ALA A 96 -1.73 19.88 -16.88
N ARG A 97 -2.96 19.93 -16.34
CA ARG A 97 -3.23 19.97 -14.89
C ARG A 97 -3.01 18.60 -14.23
N VAL A 98 -3.10 17.55 -15.00
CA VAL A 98 -2.93 16.18 -14.54
C VAL A 98 -1.44 15.80 -14.59
N THR A 99 -0.96 15.15 -13.54
CA THR A 99 0.41 14.59 -13.47
C THR A 99 0.33 13.07 -13.47
N ARG A 100 1.10 12.44 -14.36
CA ARG A 100 1.26 10.98 -14.45
C ARG A 100 2.58 10.54 -13.86
N LEU A 101 2.57 9.35 -13.27
CA LEU A 101 3.74 8.68 -12.72
C LEU A 101 4.22 7.61 -13.71
N LYS A 102 5.49 7.69 -14.09
CA LYS A 102 6.09 6.75 -15.02
C LYS A 102 7.38 6.19 -14.43
N MET A 103 7.49 4.88 -14.42
CA MET A 103 8.72 4.20 -14.02
C MET A 103 9.81 4.41 -15.08
N THR A 104 11.06 4.60 -14.65
CA THR A 104 12.21 4.73 -15.55
C THR A 104 12.77 3.35 -15.93
N GLU A 105 13.58 3.25 -16.99
CA GLU A 105 14.30 2.01 -17.32
C GLU A 105 15.22 1.58 -16.16
N GLN A 106 15.94 2.52 -15.56
CA GLN A 106 16.78 2.28 -14.39
C GLN A 106 16.00 1.68 -13.22
N SER A 107 14.72 2.04 -13.06
CA SER A 107 13.90 1.54 -11.97
C SER A 107 13.62 0.03 -12.09
N TYR A 108 13.45 -0.49 -13.30
CA TYR A 108 13.20 -1.93 -13.49
C TYR A 108 14.36 -2.78 -13.00
N ASP A 109 15.59 -2.39 -13.30
CA ASP A 109 16.78 -3.08 -12.82
C ASP A 109 16.95 -2.95 -11.30
N PHE A 110 16.63 -1.79 -10.75
CA PHE A 110 16.64 -1.54 -9.31
C PHE A 110 15.61 -2.41 -8.58
N TRP A 111 14.36 -2.41 -9.03
CA TRP A 111 13.30 -3.19 -8.37
C TRP A 111 13.52 -4.70 -8.49
N LYS A 112 14.10 -5.15 -9.59
CA LYS A 112 14.51 -6.55 -9.76
C LYS A 112 15.54 -7.00 -8.72
N GLN A 113 16.38 -6.10 -8.21
CA GLN A 113 17.30 -6.40 -7.12
C GLN A 113 16.61 -6.46 -5.75
N THR A 114 15.53 -5.71 -5.55
CA THR A 114 14.79 -5.68 -4.27
C THR A 114 13.76 -6.80 -4.16
N GLU A 115 13.29 -7.34 -5.30
CA GLU A 115 12.23 -8.36 -5.37
C GLU A 115 12.52 -9.61 -4.51
N PRO A 116 13.73 -10.21 -4.50
CA PRO A 116 14.03 -11.37 -3.67
C PRO A 116 13.82 -11.12 -2.17
N LYS A 117 14.10 -9.92 -1.68
CA LYS A 117 13.86 -9.55 -0.27
C LYS A 117 12.36 -9.50 0.04
N GLY A 118 11.58 -8.89 -0.84
CA GLY A 118 10.13 -8.86 -0.71
C GLY A 118 9.50 -10.26 -0.78
N ALA A 119 9.98 -11.11 -1.66
CA ALA A 119 9.52 -12.50 -1.79
C ALA A 119 9.79 -13.31 -0.52
N ILE A 120 11.01 -13.26 0.02
CA ILE A 120 11.39 -13.94 1.27
C ILE A 120 10.56 -13.40 2.44
N PHE A 121 10.34 -12.10 2.50
CA PHE A 121 9.50 -11.51 3.54
C PHE A 121 8.06 -12.04 3.48
N ARG A 122 7.44 -12.07 2.29
CA ARG A 122 6.09 -12.63 2.10
C ARG A 122 6.03 -14.10 2.48
N GLU A 123 6.98 -14.92 2.04
CA GLU A 123 7.06 -16.34 2.38
C GLU A 123 7.09 -16.56 3.90
N ARG A 124 7.94 -15.81 4.61
CA ARG A 124 8.03 -15.90 6.08
C ARG A 124 6.75 -15.42 6.77
N MET A 125 6.12 -14.37 6.26
CA MET A 125 4.89 -13.80 6.83
C MET A 125 3.72 -14.79 6.74
N PHE A 126 3.63 -15.57 5.67
CA PHE A 126 2.54 -16.52 5.42
C PHE A 126 2.93 -17.98 5.71
N LYS A 127 4.05 -18.22 6.39
CA LYS A 127 4.66 -19.55 6.56
C LYS A 127 3.73 -20.65 7.07
N GLU A 128 2.86 -20.34 8.04
CA GLU A 128 1.97 -21.34 8.67
C GLU A 128 0.55 -21.32 8.07
N MET A 129 0.35 -20.64 6.93
CA MET A 129 -0.94 -20.54 6.26
C MET A 129 -0.97 -21.40 5.00
N ASP A 130 -1.99 -22.23 4.85
CA ASP A 130 -2.20 -22.94 3.61
C ASP A 130 -2.85 -22.04 2.53
N SER A 131 -2.97 -22.56 1.30
CA SER A 131 -3.53 -21.81 0.18
C SER A 131 -5.00 -21.40 0.38
N ASN A 132 -5.77 -22.18 1.14
CA ASN A 132 -7.17 -21.87 1.45
C ASN A 132 -7.26 -20.75 2.46
N ASP A 133 -6.42 -20.77 3.51
CA ASP A 133 -6.31 -19.71 4.51
C ASP A 133 -5.92 -18.39 3.86
N ILE A 134 -4.92 -18.40 2.98
CA ILE A 134 -4.48 -17.22 2.23
C ILE A 134 -5.62 -16.67 1.36
N ALA A 135 -6.28 -17.54 0.58
CA ALA A 135 -7.37 -17.13 -0.29
C ALA A 135 -8.59 -16.61 0.49
N ARG A 136 -8.90 -17.21 1.65
CA ARG A 136 -9.98 -16.76 2.54
C ARG A 136 -9.64 -15.40 3.16
N THR A 137 -8.43 -15.26 3.68
CA THR A 137 -7.94 -13.98 4.26
C THR A 137 -8.00 -12.86 3.23
N ARG A 138 -7.53 -13.08 2.01
CA ARG A 138 -7.62 -12.11 0.92
C ARG A 138 -9.06 -11.63 0.70
N ARG A 139 -10.01 -12.55 0.52
CA ARG A 139 -11.43 -12.21 0.28
C ARG A 139 -12.04 -11.40 1.43
N LEU A 140 -11.68 -11.72 2.68
CA LEU A 140 -12.19 -10.99 3.85
C LEU A 140 -11.59 -9.59 3.94
N LEU A 141 -10.31 -9.42 3.63
CA LEU A 141 -9.67 -8.11 3.57
C LEU A 141 -10.23 -7.25 2.43
N GLU A 142 -10.47 -7.83 1.25
CA GLU A 142 -11.13 -7.14 0.12
C GLU A 142 -12.53 -6.63 0.52
N LYS A 143 -13.30 -7.42 1.28
CA LYS A 143 -14.59 -7.01 1.80
C LYS A 143 -14.48 -5.85 2.81
N LEU A 144 -13.49 -5.88 3.70
CA LEU A 144 -13.22 -4.78 4.63
C LEU A 144 -12.84 -3.49 3.88
N LEU A 145 -12.02 -3.59 2.83
CA LEU A 145 -11.67 -2.44 1.98
C LEU A 145 -12.90 -1.86 1.28
N SER A 146 -13.83 -2.68 0.79
CA SER A 146 -15.10 -2.22 0.20
C SER A 146 -15.93 -1.44 1.22
N ASN A 147 -16.06 -1.96 2.45
CA ASN A 147 -16.82 -1.28 3.51
C ASN A 147 -16.17 0.07 3.89
N LEU A 148 -14.83 0.15 3.92
CA LEU A 148 -14.12 1.40 4.17
C LEU A 148 -14.36 2.44 3.07
N ALA A 149 -14.40 2.02 1.79
CA ALA A 149 -14.73 2.90 0.68
C ALA A 149 -16.17 3.47 0.77
N GLU A 150 -17.12 2.67 1.26
CA GLU A 150 -18.49 3.16 1.52
C GLU A 150 -18.52 4.21 2.64
N ILE A 151 -17.74 4.02 3.71
CA ILE A 151 -17.59 4.99 4.79
C ILE A 151 -16.98 6.31 4.27
N GLU A 152 -15.92 6.24 3.45
CA GLU A 152 -15.30 7.43 2.85
C GLU A 152 -16.31 8.22 2.01
N ASN A 153 -17.12 7.55 1.19
CA ASN A 153 -18.12 8.21 0.35
C ASN A 153 -19.23 8.86 1.18
N SER A 154 -19.67 8.22 2.27
CA SER A 154 -20.72 8.78 3.14
C SER A 154 -20.27 10.04 3.90
N VAL A 155 -18.99 10.14 4.25
CA VAL A 155 -18.43 11.34 4.93
C VAL A 155 -18.33 12.52 3.96
N VAL A 156 -18.04 12.28 2.67
CA VAL A 156 -17.94 13.34 1.65
C VAL A 156 -19.31 13.97 1.36
N ASP A 157 -20.40 13.20 1.43
CA ASP A 157 -21.77 13.69 1.19
C ASP A 157 -22.27 14.55 2.37
N ASP A 158 -21.82 14.31 3.59
CA ASP A 158 -22.22 15.06 4.80
C ASP A 158 -21.52 16.45 4.89
N ASP A 159 -20.31 16.59 4.36
CA ASP A 159 -19.56 17.86 4.33
C ASP A 159 -19.97 18.78 3.15
N GLY A 160 -20.80 18.32 2.23
CA GLY A 160 -21.25 19.06 1.05
C GLY A 160 -22.52 19.91 1.27
N ASP A 161 -23.18 19.81 2.42
CA ASP A 161 -24.50 20.43 2.69
C ASP A 161 -24.45 21.54 3.76
N THR A 162 -23.26 22.19 3.95
CA THR A 162 -23.12 23.36 4.86
C THR A 162 -22.65 24.62 4.14
#